data_8d5df63cc10f28256086eebea305d204
#
_entry.id   8d5df63cc10f28256086eebea305d204
#
_cell.length_a   1.000
_cell.length_b   1.000
_cell.length_c   1.000
_cell.angle_alpha   90.00
_cell.angle_beta   90.00
_cell.angle_gamma   90.00
#
_symmetry.space_group_name_H-M   'P 1'
#
loop_
_entity.id
_entity.type
_entity.pdbx_description
1 polymer ?
#
loop_
_entity_poly.entity_id
_entity_poly.type
_entity_poly.pdbx_seq_one_letter_code
_entity_poly.pdbx_strand_id
1 'polypeptide(L)'
;RYVSDIPGINSRMDPLQAAILRVKLASLDAENKQRRFHAERYSKIIDKSSVNVPYVQKGIQHVYHQYVIQTAKRDELREHLLGLGIGTGIHYPVPVHKQPAYKGRVGTSGSLIHTESVADRILSLPMYPELLSTEVDIVAEHIVNWAYL
;
A
#
# COMPACT_ATOMS: atom_id res chain seq x y z
N ARG A 1 2.63 21.05 33.77
CA ARG A 1 1.48 20.20 33.38
C ARG A 1 0.49 20.92 32.46
N TYR A 2 0.59 22.23 32.36
CA TYR A 2 -0.32 23.08 31.59
C TYR A 2 0.41 24.00 30.59
N VAL A 3 1.72 23.80 30.42
CA VAL A 3 2.52 24.54 29.45
C VAL A 3 2.90 23.54 28.34
N SER A 4 2.70 23.92 27.09
CA SER A 4 3.10 23.17 25.89
C SER A 4 4.02 24.07 25.05
N ASP A 5 5.22 23.59 24.77
CA ASP A 5 6.21 24.33 23.99
C ASP A 5 5.98 24.24 22.48
N ILE A 6 5.11 23.31 22.07
CA ILE A 6 4.73 23.11 20.66
C ILE A 6 3.22 22.99 20.53
N PRO A 7 2.65 23.39 19.37
CA PRO A 7 1.24 23.14 19.08
C PRO A 7 0.94 21.64 19.09
N GLY A 8 -0.18 21.28 19.71
CA GLY A 8 -0.65 19.89 19.78
C GLY A 8 -2.13 19.79 19.50
N ILE A 9 -2.62 18.58 19.47
CA ILE A 9 -4.04 18.25 19.33
C ILE A 9 -4.53 17.50 20.56
N ASN A 10 -5.80 17.66 20.91
CA ASN A 10 -6.43 16.81 21.90
C ASN A 10 -6.80 15.49 21.26
N SER A 11 -5.97 14.47 21.47
CA SER A 11 -6.20 13.12 20.93
C SER A 11 -6.22 12.12 22.08
N ARG A 12 -7.29 11.34 22.14
CA ARG A 12 -7.46 10.28 23.15
C ARG A 12 -7.96 9.01 22.45
N MET A 13 -7.56 7.88 22.97
CA MET A 13 -8.11 6.61 22.52
C MET A 13 -9.49 6.42 23.13
N ASP A 14 -10.49 6.23 22.30
CA ASP A 14 -11.86 5.86 22.72
C ASP A 14 -11.84 4.47 23.39
N PRO A 15 -12.51 4.28 24.55
CA PRO A 15 -12.56 2.97 25.20
C PRO A 15 -13.08 1.84 24.33
N LEU A 16 -14.05 2.10 23.45
CA LEU A 16 -14.56 1.11 22.50
C LEU A 16 -13.48 0.71 21.48
N GLN A 17 -12.76 1.69 20.93
CA GLN A 17 -11.61 1.43 20.04
C GLN A 17 -10.51 0.65 20.76
N ALA A 18 -10.21 1.00 22.01
CA ALA A 18 -9.23 0.30 22.83
C ALA A 18 -9.63 -1.17 23.07
N ALA A 19 -10.90 -1.44 23.35
CA ALA A 19 -11.41 -2.80 23.52
C ALA A 19 -11.25 -3.64 22.25
N ILE A 20 -11.60 -3.09 21.08
CA ILE A 20 -11.44 -3.75 19.77
C ILE A 20 -9.96 -4.03 19.49
N LEU A 21 -9.09 -3.02 19.70
CA LEU A 21 -7.65 -3.16 19.46
C LEU A 21 -7.00 -4.21 20.37
N ARG A 22 -7.44 -4.34 21.62
CA ARG A 22 -6.96 -5.40 22.53
C ARG A 22 -7.21 -6.80 21.98
N VAL A 23 -8.38 -7.03 21.37
CA VAL A 23 -8.70 -8.31 20.74
C VAL A 23 -7.79 -8.55 19.53
N LYS A 24 -7.66 -7.55 18.65
CA LYS A 24 -6.82 -7.65 17.43
C LYS A 24 -5.32 -7.77 17.72
N LEU A 25 -4.86 -7.19 18.81
CA LEU A 25 -3.44 -7.23 19.19
C LEU A 25 -2.95 -8.66 19.43
N ALA A 26 -3.82 -9.54 19.91
CA ALA A 26 -3.45 -10.94 20.17
C ALA A 26 -3.06 -11.72 18.89
N SER A 27 -3.62 -11.35 17.73
CA SER A 27 -3.36 -11.99 16.44
C SER A 27 -2.35 -11.23 15.55
N LEU A 28 -1.94 -10.02 15.94
CA LEU A 28 -1.18 -9.10 15.08
C LEU A 28 0.10 -9.71 14.49
N ASP A 29 0.89 -10.42 15.29
CA ASP A 29 2.15 -11.00 14.82
C ASP A 29 1.92 -12.14 13.82
N ALA A 30 0.89 -12.96 14.04
CA ALA A 30 0.49 -14.02 13.12
C ALA A 30 -0.05 -13.43 11.80
N GLU A 31 -0.89 -12.41 11.89
CA GLU A 31 -1.42 -11.70 10.73
C GLU A 31 -0.31 -11.02 9.90
N ASN A 32 0.66 -10.38 10.55
CA ASN A 32 1.82 -9.79 9.88
C ASN A 32 2.72 -10.86 9.23
N LYS A 33 2.82 -12.05 9.83
CA LYS A 33 3.53 -13.18 9.22
C LYS A 33 2.84 -13.65 7.94
N GLN A 34 1.50 -13.74 7.94
CA GLN A 34 0.73 -14.10 6.76
C GLN A 34 0.85 -13.05 5.65
N ARG A 35 0.76 -11.76 5.98
CA ARG A 35 0.99 -10.69 4.99
C ARG A 35 2.37 -10.76 4.34
N ARG A 36 3.43 -11.05 5.10
CA ARG A 36 4.78 -11.26 4.55
C ARG A 36 4.84 -12.47 3.63
N PHE A 37 4.22 -13.58 4.01
CA PHE A 37 4.14 -14.77 3.18
C PHE A 37 3.46 -14.50 1.84
N HIS A 38 2.33 -13.80 1.84
CA HIS A 38 1.63 -13.39 0.61
C HIS A 38 2.47 -12.42 -0.23
N ALA A 39 3.15 -11.47 0.40
CA ALA A 39 4.02 -10.51 -0.28
C ALA A 39 5.21 -11.18 -0.98
N GLU A 40 5.86 -12.13 -0.33
CA GLU A 40 6.93 -12.93 -0.92
C GLU A 40 6.43 -13.73 -2.13
N ARG A 41 5.20 -14.28 -2.03
CA ARG A 41 4.58 -15.03 -3.11
C ARG A 41 4.26 -14.14 -4.31
N TYR A 42 3.63 -12.98 -4.10
CA TYR A 42 3.43 -11.95 -5.12
C TYR A 42 4.74 -11.58 -5.80
N SER A 43 5.76 -11.20 -5.02
CA SER A 43 7.06 -10.78 -5.55
C SER A 43 7.69 -11.86 -6.41
N LYS A 44 7.69 -13.11 -5.99
CA LYS A 44 8.27 -14.24 -6.72
C LYS A 44 7.63 -14.48 -8.10
N ILE A 45 6.34 -14.21 -8.23
CA ILE A 45 5.61 -14.43 -9.48
C ILE A 45 5.73 -13.19 -10.38
N ILE A 46 5.48 -11.99 -9.83
CA ILE A 46 5.41 -10.73 -10.58
C ILE A 46 6.79 -10.26 -11.05
N ASP A 47 7.87 -10.53 -10.30
CA ASP A 47 9.25 -10.12 -10.63
C ASP A 47 9.74 -10.63 -12.01
N LYS A 48 9.03 -11.57 -12.59
CA LYS A 48 9.25 -12.07 -13.96
C LYS A 48 8.65 -11.18 -15.05
N SER A 49 7.96 -10.11 -14.69
CA SER A 49 7.25 -9.21 -15.59
C SER A 49 7.91 -7.82 -15.65
N SER A 50 7.35 -6.92 -16.48
CA SER A 50 7.75 -5.51 -16.56
C SER A 50 7.16 -4.63 -15.43
N VAL A 51 6.48 -5.24 -14.45
CA VAL A 51 5.87 -4.55 -13.32
C VAL A 51 6.81 -4.55 -12.12
N ASN A 52 7.09 -3.38 -11.54
CA ASN A 52 7.98 -3.27 -10.39
C ASN A 52 7.27 -3.68 -9.10
N VAL A 53 7.88 -4.61 -8.37
CA VAL A 53 7.44 -5.04 -7.02
C VAL A 53 8.05 -4.15 -5.94
N PRO A 54 7.49 -4.15 -4.70
CA PRO A 54 8.05 -3.38 -3.59
C PRO A 54 9.47 -3.82 -3.23
N TYR A 55 10.38 -2.86 -3.18
CA TYR A 55 11.74 -3.08 -2.67
C TYR A 55 11.77 -2.96 -1.14
N VAL A 56 12.41 -3.91 -0.47
CA VAL A 56 12.64 -3.87 0.98
C VAL A 56 14.13 -3.85 1.24
N GLN A 57 14.60 -2.82 1.92
CA GLN A 57 16.00 -2.67 2.29
C GLN A 57 16.44 -3.80 3.23
N LYS A 58 17.68 -4.29 3.05
CA LYS A 58 18.26 -5.34 3.90
C LYS A 58 18.23 -4.92 5.38
N GLY A 59 17.78 -5.82 6.24
CA GLY A 59 17.65 -5.59 7.68
C GLY A 59 16.34 -4.96 8.11
N ILE A 60 15.47 -4.56 7.18
CA ILE A 60 14.12 -4.06 7.47
C ILE A 60 13.10 -5.19 7.35
N GLN A 61 12.19 -5.25 8.32
CA GLN A 61 11.06 -6.17 8.30
C GLN A 61 9.77 -5.42 7.95
N HIS A 62 9.35 -5.50 6.69
CA HIS A 62 8.12 -4.86 6.22
C HIS A 62 6.89 -5.69 6.63
N VAL A 63 5.81 -5.04 7.06
CA VAL A 63 4.56 -5.72 7.51
C VAL A 63 3.52 -5.82 6.41
N TYR A 64 3.72 -5.17 5.26
CA TYR A 64 2.84 -5.17 4.08
C TYR A 64 1.37 -4.89 4.44
N HIS A 65 1.14 -3.78 5.15
CA HIS A 65 -0.21 -3.26 5.30
C HIS A 65 -0.89 -3.10 3.94
N GLN A 66 -0.11 -2.68 2.96
CA GLN A 66 -0.45 -2.65 1.54
C GLN A 66 0.69 -3.29 0.73
N TYR A 67 0.36 -4.00 -0.34
CA TYR A 67 1.32 -4.47 -1.32
C TYR A 67 1.17 -3.62 -2.59
N VAL A 68 2.13 -2.73 -2.83
CA VAL A 68 2.05 -1.69 -3.86
C VAL A 68 3.03 -1.97 -4.98
N ILE A 69 2.51 -2.24 -6.16
CA ILE A 69 3.29 -2.38 -7.39
C ILE A 69 3.36 -1.06 -8.15
N GLN A 70 4.29 -0.96 -9.11
CA GLN A 70 4.41 0.21 -9.97
C GLN A 70 4.50 -0.20 -11.44
N THR A 71 3.72 0.48 -12.29
CA THR A 71 3.79 0.36 -13.75
C THR A 71 3.43 1.68 -14.41
N ALA A 72 4.01 1.97 -15.57
CA ALA A 72 3.67 3.14 -16.36
C ALA A 72 2.23 3.09 -16.90
N LYS A 73 1.68 1.88 -17.10
CA LYS A 73 0.33 1.63 -17.58
C LYS A 73 -0.64 1.26 -16.42
N ARG A 74 -0.52 1.97 -15.27
CA ARG A 74 -1.26 1.67 -14.04
C ARG A 74 -2.78 1.61 -14.26
N ASP A 75 -3.37 2.53 -14.99
CA ASP A 75 -4.82 2.60 -15.19
C ASP A 75 -5.32 1.47 -16.10
N GLU A 76 -4.56 1.12 -17.15
CA GLU A 76 -4.86 -0.03 -18.02
C GLU A 76 -4.83 -1.35 -17.22
N LEU A 77 -3.80 -1.56 -16.40
CA LEU A 77 -3.72 -2.73 -15.52
C LEU A 77 -4.88 -2.78 -14.52
N ARG A 78 -5.23 -1.63 -13.93
CA ARG A 78 -6.35 -1.53 -13.00
C ARG A 78 -7.68 -1.93 -13.66
N GLU A 79 -7.95 -1.45 -14.86
CA GLU A 79 -9.15 -1.80 -15.62
C GLU A 79 -9.18 -3.28 -16.00
N HIS A 80 -8.04 -3.83 -16.45
CA HIS A 80 -7.91 -5.25 -16.73
C HIS A 80 -8.24 -6.12 -15.50
N LEU A 81 -7.64 -5.83 -14.35
CA LEU A 81 -7.89 -6.57 -13.11
C LEU A 81 -9.35 -6.41 -12.64
N LEU A 82 -9.93 -5.22 -12.76
CA LEU A 82 -11.33 -4.98 -12.43
C LEU A 82 -12.27 -5.80 -13.31
N GLY A 83 -11.98 -5.94 -14.61
CA GLY A 83 -12.73 -6.78 -15.54
C GLY A 83 -12.71 -8.27 -15.17
N LEU A 84 -11.71 -8.71 -14.41
CA LEU A 84 -11.58 -10.05 -13.85
C LEU A 84 -12.17 -10.19 -12.43
N GLY A 85 -12.81 -9.14 -11.90
CA GLY A 85 -13.35 -9.11 -10.56
C GLY A 85 -12.30 -8.91 -9.45
N ILE A 86 -11.07 -8.51 -9.81
CA ILE A 86 -9.99 -8.27 -8.86
C ILE A 86 -9.98 -6.79 -8.45
N GLY A 87 -10.34 -6.52 -7.19
CA GLY A 87 -10.34 -5.17 -6.62
C GLY A 87 -8.93 -4.66 -6.32
N THR A 88 -8.61 -3.45 -6.78
CA THR A 88 -7.32 -2.78 -6.54
C THR A 88 -7.53 -1.36 -6.02
N GLY A 89 -6.51 -0.77 -5.40
CA GLY A 89 -6.57 0.58 -4.85
C GLY A 89 -5.40 1.46 -5.27
N ILE A 90 -5.57 2.79 -5.20
CA ILE A 90 -4.48 3.76 -5.39
C ILE A 90 -4.30 4.55 -4.10
N HIS A 91 -3.17 4.38 -3.42
CA HIS A 91 -2.91 5.03 -2.13
C HIS A 91 -1.62 5.87 -2.17
N TYR A 92 -1.67 7.18 -2.63
CA TYR A 92 -2.88 7.92 -2.98
C TYR A 92 -2.67 8.60 -4.35
N PRO A 93 -3.73 8.87 -5.13
CA PRO A 93 -3.59 9.38 -6.50
C PRO A 93 -3.12 10.84 -6.56
N VAL A 94 -3.37 11.61 -5.50
CA VAL A 94 -3.00 13.03 -5.43
C VAL A 94 -2.09 13.23 -4.21
N PRO A 95 -0.81 13.60 -4.42
CA PRO A 95 0.11 13.95 -3.34
C PRO A 95 -0.41 15.13 -2.49
N VAL A 96 -0.04 15.15 -1.19
CA VAL A 96 -0.54 16.15 -0.22
C VAL A 96 -0.33 17.58 -0.69
N HIS A 97 0.86 17.91 -1.23
CA HIS A 97 1.18 19.25 -1.70
C HIS A 97 0.36 19.70 -2.94
N LYS A 98 -0.24 18.74 -3.68
CA LYS A 98 -1.14 19.00 -4.82
C LYS A 98 -2.62 19.05 -4.43
N GLN A 99 -2.97 18.67 -3.20
CA GLN A 99 -4.34 18.75 -2.73
C GLN A 99 -4.83 20.20 -2.69
N PRO A 100 -6.04 20.52 -3.17
CA PRO A 100 -6.57 21.89 -3.17
C PRO A 100 -6.51 22.57 -1.80
N ALA A 101 -6.80 21.82 -0.73
CA ALA A 101 -6.78 22.29 0.65
C ALA A 101 -5.39 22.75 1.14
N TYR A 102 -4.31 22.23 0.54
CA TYR A 102 -2.93 22.49 0.96
C TYR A 102 -2.11 23.28 -0.06
N LYS A 103 -2.68 23.58 -1.23
CA LYS A 103 -2.01 24.34 -2.28
C LYS A 103 -1.59 25.72 -1.77
N GLY A 104 -0.29 26.00 -1.82
CA GLY A 104 0.30 27.24 -1.31
C GLY A 104 0.42 27.33 0.22
N ARG A 105 0.02 26.31 0.99
CA ARG A 105 0.13 26.26 2.45
C ARG A 105 1.24 25.35 2.95
N VAL A 106 1.65 24.38 2.13
CA VAL A 106 2.74 23.47 2.48
C VAL A 106 4.00 23.94 1.77
N GLY A 107 5.00 24.33 2.57
CA GLY A 107 6.34 24.60 2.06
C GLY A 107 7.01 23.28 1.63
N THR A 108 7.70 23.29 0.49
CA THR A 108 8.52 22.17 0.03
C THR A 108 9.97 22.59 -0.04
N SER A 109 10.87 21.78 0.49
CA SER A 109 12.32 22.02 0.44
C SER A 109 12.95 21.48 -0.84
N GLY A 110 12.35 21.79 -2.00
CA GLY A 110 12.85 21.34 -3.30
C GLY A 110 11.78 20.66 -4.16
N SER A 111 12.24 20.01 -5.24
CA SER A 111 11.35 19.32 -6.19
C SER A 111 10.80 18.02 -5.59
N LEU A 112 9.49 17.79 -5.72
CA LEU A 112 8.80 16.55 -5.32
C LEU A 112 8.51 15.63 -6.53
N ILE A 113 9.32 15.74 -7.58
CA ILE A 113 9.13 15.02 -8.84
C ILE A 113 9.04 13.49 -8.65
N HIS A 114 9.79 12.92 -7.71
CA HIS A 114 9.70 11.49 -7.41
C HIS A 114 8.34 11.12 -6.80
N THR A 115 7.85 11.92 -5.84
CA THR A 115 6.53 11.72 -5.23
C THR A 115 5.42 11.81 -6.28
N GLU A 116 5.49 12.78 -7.17
CA GLU A 116 4.53 12.97 -8.24
C GLU A 116 4.56 11.83 -9.25
N SER A 117 5.75 11.45 -9.71
CA SER A 117 5.92 10.33 -10.65
C SER A 117 5.44 9.00 -10.07
N VAL A 118 5.67 8.75 -8.77
CA VAL A 118 5.22 7.53 -8.10
C VAL A 118 3.69 7.51 -7.98
N ALA A 119 3.05 8.64 -7.64
CA ALA A 119 1.60 8.72 -7.52
C ALA A 119 0.85 8.31 -8.81
N ASP A 120 1.46 8.55 -9.97
CA ASP A 120 0.89 8.19 -11.27
C ASP A 120 1.06 6.70 -11.63
N ARG A 121 1.92 5.97 -10.92
CA ARG A 121 2.32 4.60 -11.27
C ARG A 121 1.90 3.53 -10.28
N ILE A 122 1.55 3.91 -9.04
CA ILE A 122 1.27 2.96 -7.95
C ILE A 122 -0.10 2.31 -8.09
N LEU A 123 -0.15 1.02 -7.78
CA LEU A 123 -1.37 0.22 -7.66
C LEU A 123 -1.25 -0.74 -6.49
N SER A 124 -2.18 -0.69 -5.55
CA SER A 124 -2.23 -1.60 -4.40
C SER A 124 -3.04 -2.83 -4.75
N LEU A 125 -2.44 -3.99 -4.59
CA LEU A 125 -3.06 -5.29 -4.79
C LEU A 125 -3.82 -5.74 -3.53
N PRO A 126 -4.75 -6.71 -3.63
CA PRO A 126 -5.38 -7.32 -2.46
C PRO A 126 -4.34 -7.82 -1.47
N MET A 127 -4.44 -7.38 -0.19
CA MET A 127 -3.50 -7.75 0.87
C MET A 127 -4.19 -7.74 2.23
N TYR A 128 -4.52 -8.92 2.72
CA TYR A 128 -5.07 -9.15 4.06
C TYR A 128 -4.65 -10.55 4.55
N PRO A 129 -4.64 -10.81 5.87
CA PRO A 129 -4.10 -12.06 6.42
C PRO A 129 -4.82 -13.32 5.93
N GLU A 130 -6.14 -13.22 5.73
CA GLU A 130 -7.02 -14.33 5.36
C GLU A 130 -7.02 -14.67 3.87
N LEU A 131 -6.28 -13.91 3.05
CA LEU A 131 -6.16 -14.15 1.62
C LEU A 131 -5.61 -15.56 1.36
N LEU A 132 -6.22 -16.31 0.45
CA LEU A 132 -5.73 -17.64 0.10
C LEU A 132 -4.50 -17.54 -0.82
N SER A 133 -3.57 -18.47 -0.68
CA SER A 133 -2.39 -18.53 -1.55
C SER A 133 -2.77 -18.69 -3.03
N THR A 134 -3.85 -19.40 -3.32
CA THR A 134 -4.39 -19.56 -4.68
C THR A 134 -4.94 -18.25 -5.25
N GLU A 135 -5.53 -17.39 -4.41
CA GLU A 135 -5.98 -16.06 -4.83
C GLU A 135 -4.80 -15.15 -5.14
N VAL A 136 -3.73 -15.21 -4.33
CA VAL A 136 -2.47 -14.51 -4.60
C VAL A 136 -1.89 -14.92 -5.95
N ASP A 137 -1.86 -16.23 -6.24
CA ASP A 137 -1.35 -16.76 -7.50
C ASP A 137 -2.18 -16.27 -8.70
N ILE A 138 -3.49 -16.35 -8.61
CA ILE A 138 -4.41 -15.91 -9.67
C ILE A 138 -4.18 -14.42 -9.98
N VAL A 139 -4.11 -13.57 -8.97
CA VAL A 139 -3.86 -12.14 -9.15
C VAL A 139 -2.49 -11.90 -9.80
N ALA A 140 -1.45 -12.56 -9.30
CA ALA A 140 -0.09 -12.40 -9.81
C ALA A 140 0.06 -12.89 -11.26
N GLU A 141 -0.54 -14.04 -11.60
CA GLU A 141 -0.52 -14.59 -12.96
C GLU A 141 -1.25 -13.68 -13.95
N HIS A 142 -2.39 -13.11 -13.59
CA HIS A 142 -3.08 -12.13 -14.42
C HIS A 142 -2.23 -10.88 -14.69
N ILE A 143 -1.46 -10.41 -13.71
CA ILE A 143 -0.53 -9.28 -13.88
C ILE A 143 0.59 -9.65 -14.85
N VAL A 144 1.19 -10.84 -14.68
CA VAL A 144 2.27 -11.33 -15.56
C VAL A 144 1.76 -11.46 -16.98
N ASN A 145 0.62 -12.13 -17.19
CA ASN A 145 0.05 -12.31 -18.52
C ASN A 145 -0.30 -10.99 -19.20
N TRP A 146 -0.86 -10.03 -18.44
CA TRP A 146 -1.14 -8.70 -18.97
C TRP A 146 0.13 -7.95 -19.37
N ALA A 147 1.23 -8.10 -18.64
CA ALA A 147 2.48 -7.41 -18.90
C ALA A 147 3.20 -7.87 -20.19
N TYR A 148 2.78 -9.00 -20.78
CA TYR A 148 3.26 -9.51 -22.05
C TYR A 148 2.36 -9.17 -23.25
N LEU A 149 1.23 -8.46 -23.02
CA LEU A 149 0.34 -7.93 -24.06
C LEU A 149 0.78 -6.54 -24.51
#